data_bc832b47c949d35a9215feba0b717484
#
_entry.id   bc832b47c949d35a9215feba0b717484
#
_cell.length_a   1.000
_cell.length_b   1.000
_cell.length_c   1.000
_cell.angle_alpha   90.00
_cell.angle_beta   90.00
_cell.angle_gamma   90.00
#
_symmetry.space_group_name_H-M   'P 1'
#
loop_
_entity.id
_entity.type
_entity.pdbx_description
1 polymer ?
#
loop_
_entity_poly.entity_id
_entity_poly.type
_entity_poly.pdbx_seq_one_letter_code
_entity_poly.pdbx_strand_id
1 'polypeptide(L)'
;ATTEIYTLSLHDALPILGVTGAEKPAPARIFMHGQPTFKFAVKAVPYCIDQVLEKAVMAIEDVDFFVFHQANARIIDLAAKKYHIPPEKYYKNIQKYGNTSAASIPLVISELHDLGKVGPGSRVLVVGFGGGLTWGGALVEFA
;
A
#
# COMPACT_ATOMS: atom_id res chain seq x y z
N ALA A 1 7.85 17.38 12.83
CA ALA A 1 7.73 16.17 12.01
C ALA A 1 7.43 16.60 10.58
N THR A 2 8.35 16.35 9.64
CA THR A 2 8.12 16.64 8.22
C THR A 2 7.61 15.36 7.58
N THR A 3 6.30 15.28 7.38
CA THR A 3 5.70 14.18 6.61
C THR A 3 5.71 14.59 5.14
N GLU A 4 6.63 14.05 4.35
CA GLU A 4 6.59 14.23 2.91
C GLU A 4 5.73 13.15 2.27
N ILE A 5 4.59 13.55 1.71
CA ILE A 5 3.66 12.67 1.01
C ILE A 5 3.91 12.79 -0.48
N TYR A 6 4.38 11.71 -1.10
CA TYR A 6 4.55 11.60 -2.54
C TYR A 6 3.41 10.80 -3.14
N THR A 7 2.42 11.49 -3.70
CA THR A 7 1.30 10.84 -4.39
C THR A 7 1.61 10.74 -5.88
N LEU A 8 1.51 9.53 -6.40
CA LEU A 8 1.60 9.24 -7.83
C LEU A 8 0.24 8.74 -8.31
N SER A 9 -0.38 9.45 -9.25
CA SER A 9 -1.63 9.02 -9.85
C SER A 9 -1.46 8.90 -11.38
N LEU A 10 -2.00 7.85 -11.96
CA LEU A 10 -2.14 7.71 -13.42
C LEU A 10 -3.55 8.10 -13.82
N HIS A 11 -3.66 9.10 -14.69
CA HIS A 11 -4.95 9.57 -15.20
C HIS A 11 -5.61 8.63 -16.24
N ASP A 12 -4.87 7.65 -16.77
CA ASP A 12 -5.32 6.76 -17.85
C ASP A 12 -5.70 5.35 -17.40
N ALA A 13 -5.91 5.15 -16.11
CA ALA A 13 -6.33 3.85 -15.63
C ALA A 13 -7.84 3.66 -15.87
N LEU A 14 -8.18 2.64 -16.66
CA LEU A 14 -9.56 2.18 -16.84
C LEU A 14 -10.23 1.96 -15.48
N PRO A 15 -11.48 2.43 -15.28
CA PRO A 15 -12.16 2.30 -14.00
C PRO A 15 -12.29 0.83 -13.62
N ILE A 16 -11.66 0.46 -12.52
CA ILE A 16 -11.83 -0.88 -11.91
C ILE A 16 -13.18 -0.95 -11.21
N LEU A 17 -13.72 0.20 -10.85
CA LEU A 17 -15.08 0.36 -10.36
C LEU A 17 -15.98 0.70 -11.53
N GLY A 18 -16.59 -0.31 -12.14
CA GLY A 18 -17.57 -0.12 -13.19
C GLY A 18 -18.87 0.45 -12.61
N VAL A 19 -19.10 1.75 -12.75
CA VAL A 19 -20.43 2.30 -12.77
C VAL A 19 -20.94 2.11 -14.19
N THR A 20 -21.64 1.02 -14.46
CA THR A 20 -22.28 0.81 -15.76
C THR A 20 -23.49 1.74 -15.83
N GLY A 21 -23.43 2.74 -16.73
CA GLY A 21 -24.57 3.58 -17.08
C GLY A 21 -25.64 2.76 -17.83
N ALA A 22 -26.46 2.04 -17.13
CA ALA A 22 -27.66 1.42 -17.65
C ALA A 22 -28.88 2.27 -17.23
N GLU A 23 -29.86 2.41 -18.10
CA GLU A 23 -31.08 3.23 -17.93
C GLU A 23 -32.00 2.82 -16.78
N LYS A 24 -31.65 1.85 -15.97
CA LYS A 24 -32.27 1.55 -14.66
C LYS A 24 -31.18 1.55 -13.61
N PRO A 25 -31.41 2.16 -12.43
CA PRO A 25 -30.45 2.13 -11.34
C PRO A 25 -30.31 0.68 -10.85
N ALA A 26 -29.37 -0.04 -11.44
CA ALA A 26 -28.93 -1.29 -10.83
C ALA A 26 -28.33 -0.93 -9.47
N PRO A 27 -28.49 -1.79 -8.44
CA PRO A 27 -27.87 -1.54 -7.15
C PRO A 27 -26.37 -1.35 -7.37
N ALA A 28 -25.83 -0.22 -6.87
CA ALA A 28 -24.40 0.10 -7.00
C ALA A 28 -23.60 -1.07 -6.43
N ARG A 29 -22.83 -1.74 -7.28
CA ARG A 29 -21.98 -2.89 -6.91
C ARG A 29 -20.54 -2.53 -7.15
N ILE A 30 -19.71 -2.83 -6.18
CA ILE A 30 -18.25 -2.80 -6.38
C ILE A 30 -17.91 -4.01 -7.26
N PHE A 31 -17.30 -3.75 -8.41
CA PHE A 31 -16.80 -4.76 -9.31
C PHE A 31 -15.29 -4.62 -9.46
N MET A 32 -14.56 -5.73 -9.35
CA MET A 32 -13.11 -5.73 -9.46
C MET A 32 -12.64 -6.92 -10.31
N HIS A 33 -11.83 -6.63 -11.30
CA HIS A 33 -11.09 -7.65 -12.05
C HIS A 33 -9.84 -8.08 -11.29
N GLY A 34 -9.91 -9.18 -10.56
CA GLY A 34 -8.84 -9.62 -9.65
C GLY A 34 -7.48 -9.83 -10.32
N GLN A 35 -7.43 -10.50 -11.49
CA GLN A 35 -6.16 -10.75 -12.18
C GLN A 35 -5.47 -9.47 -12.71
N PRO A 36 -6.17 -8.57 -13.44
CA PRO A 36 -5.57 -7.29 -13.83
C PRO A 36 -5.11 -6.46 -12.64
N THR A 37 -5.92 -6.39 -11.57
CA THR A 37 -5.57 -5.66 -10.35
C THR A 37 -4.31 -6.23 -9.70
N PHE A 38 -4.19 -7.56 -9.62
CA PHE A 38 -2.98 -8.21 -9.10
C PHE A 38 -1.74 -7.88 -9.94
N LYS A 39 -1.83 -8.02 -11.27
CA LYS A 39 -0.72 -7.69 -12.18
C LYS A 39 -0.29 -6.23 -12.09
N PHE A 40 -1.24 -5.34 -11.89
CA PHE A 40 -0.98 -3.93 -11.64
C PHE A 40 -0.25 -3.72 -10.31
N ALA A 41 -0.77 -4.25 -9.21
CA ALA A 41 -0.20 -4.06 -7.89
C ALA A 41 1.24 -4.59 -7.77
N VAL A 42 1.53 -5.74 -8.38
CA VAL A 42 2.88 -6.33 -8.42
C VAL A 42 3.90 -5.42 -9.14
N LYS A 43 3.45 -4.52 -10.01
CA LYS A 43 4.31 -3.51 -10.66
C LYS A 43 4.32 -2.18 -9.89
N ALA A 44 3.15 -1.73 -9.42
CA ALA A 44 2.98 -0.44 -8.76
C ALA A 44 3.68 -0.38 -7.40
N VAL A 45 3.60 -1.45 -6.61
CA VAL A 45 4.22 -1.48 -5.27
C VAL A 45 5.74 -1.32 -5.34
N PRO A 46 6.48 -2.09 -6.16
CA PRO A 46 7.91 -1.84 -6.35
C PRO A 46 8.22 -0.44 -6.86
N TYR A 47 7.49 0.04 -7.85
CA TYR A 47 7.70 1.38 -8.38
C TYR A 47 7.54 2.45 -7.29
N CYS A 48 6.53 2.32 -6.41
CA CYS A 48 6.36 3.23 -5.27
C CYS A 48 7.56 3.19 -4.31
N ILE A 49 8.05 1.99 -3.97
CA ILE A 49 9.20 1.85 -3.08
C ILE A 49 10.40 2.58 -3.68
N ASP A 50 10.73 2.30 -4.95
CA ASP A 50 11.87 2.92 -5.64
C ASP A 50 11.75 4.45 -5.63
N GLN A 51 10.56 4.98 -5.97
CA GLN A 51 10.32 6.44 -6.03
C GLN A 51 10.36 7.12 -4.67
N VAL A 52 9.86 6.47 -3.62
CA VAL A 52 9.90 7.03 -2.26
C VAL A 52 11.33 7.09 -1.76
N LEU A 53 12.12 6.01 -1.94
CA LEU A 53 13.52 5.95 -1.52
C LEU A 53 14.39 6.95 -2.30
N GLU A 54 14.19 7.06 -3.62
CA GLU A 54 14.90 8.02 -4.46
C GLU A 54 14.67 9.47 -3.99
N LYS A 55 13.40 9.84 -3.76
CA LYS A 55 13.03 11.19 -3.31
C LYS A 55 13.47 11.49 -1.89
N ALA A 56 13.45 10.49 -1.01
CA ALA A 56 13.94 10.60 0.35
C ALA A 56 15.48 10.58 0.45
N VAL A 57 16.17 10.28 -0.66
CA VAL A 57 17.63 10.09 -0.71
C VAL A 57 18.07 9.08 0.35
N MET A 58 17.33 7.94 0.42
CA MET A 58 17.55 6.90 1.41
C MET A 58 17.80 5.54 0.77
N ALA A 59 18.62 4.72 1.45
CA ALA A 59 18.74 3.31 1.13
C ALA A 59 17.58 2.51 1.76
N ILE A 60 17.30 1.34 1.20
CA ILE A 60 16.21 0.50 1.68
C ILE A 60 16.47 -0.04 3.10
N GLU A 61 17.73 -0.21 3.45
CA GLU A 61 18.21 -0.66 4.75
C GLU A 61 17.90 0.35 5.86
N ASP A 62 17.80 1.65 5.51
CA ASP A 62 17.50 2.74 6.43
C ASP A 62 16.03 2.79 6.85
N VAL A 63 15.19 2.01 6.19
CA VAL A 63 13.76 1.87 6.54
C VAL A 63 13.60 0.87 7.66
N ASP A 64 12.94 1.28 8.74
CA ASP A 64 12.70 0.44 9.90
C ASP A 64 11.54 -0.53 9.67
N PHE A 65 10.47 -0.05 9.01
CA PHE A 65 9.29 -0.87 8.73
C PHE A 65 8.64 -0.56 7.38
N PHE A 66 8.10 -1.60 6.74
CA PHE A 66 7.33 -1.49 5.49
C PHE A 66 5.87 -1.85 5.74
N VAL A 67 4.97 -0.93 5.44
CA VAL A 67 3.53 -1.09 5.59
C VAL A 67 2.85 -1.02 4.23
N PHE A 68 2.30 -2.14 3.79
CA PHE A 68 1.61 -2.26 2.51
C PHE A 68 0.11 -2.28 2.70
N HIS A 69 -0.64 -1.77 1.72
CA HIS A 69 -2.07 -2.01 1.64
C HIS A 69 -2.39 -3.51 1.70
N GLN A 70 -3.30 -3.90 2.59
CA GLN A 70 -3.64 -5.28 2.88
C GLN A 70 -4.71 -5.83 1.89
N ALA A 71 -4.43 -5.76 0.58
CA ALA A 71 -5.36 -6.26 -0.43
C ALA A 71 -5.21 -7.77 -0.67
N ASN A 72 -3.98 -8.27 -0.63
CA ASN A 72 -3.65 -9.67 -0.89
C ASN A 72 -2.26 -9.98 -0.33
N ALA A 73 -2.16 -10.99 0.53
CA ALA A 73 -0.89 -11.40 1.15
C ALA A 73 0.22 -11.69 0.13
N ARG A 74 -0.13 -12.28 -1.03
CA ARG A 74 0.84 -12.61 -2.10
C ARG A 74 1.52 -11.35 -2.69
N ILE A 75 0.81 -10.21 -2.76
CA ILE A 75 1.40 -8.96 -3.24
C ILE A 75 2.47 -8.50 -2.26
N ILE A 76 2.18 -8.56 -0.96
CA ILE A 76 3.12 -8.21 0.11
C ILE A 76 4.35 -9.10 0.06
N ASP A 77 4.14 -10.43 -0.03
CA ASP A 77 5.23 -11.41 -0.10
C ASP A 77 6.13 -11.21 -1.33
N LEU A 78 5.53 -10.86 -2.48
CA LEU A 78 6.30 -10.58 -3.70
C LEU A 78 7.14 -9.30 -3.57
N ALA A 79 6.59 -8.26 -2.96
CA ALA A 79 7.35 -7.04 -2.69
C ALA A 79 8.49 -7.30 -1.71
N ALA A 80 8.20 -7.96 -0.58
CA ALA A 80 9.22 -8.31 0.41
C ALA A 80 10.34 -9.16 -0.19
N LYS A 81 9.99 -10.17 -1.01
CA LYS A 81 10.96 -11.01 -1.72
C LYS A 81 11.82 -10.22 -2.69
N LYS A 82 11.22 -9.33 -3.48
CA LYS A 82 11.96 -8.52 -4.48
C LYS A 82 13.03 -7.65 -3.85
N TYR A 83 12.73 -7.06 -2.70
CA TYR A 83 13.62 -6.12 -2.01
C TYR A 83 14.40 -6.76 -0.86
N HIS A 84 14.32 -8.09 -0.71
CA HIS A 84 14.95 -8.83 0.39
C HIS A 84 14.59 -8.27 1.77
N ILE A 85 13.35 -7.77 1.92
CA ILE A 85 12.85 -7.23 3.19
C ILE A 85 12.69 -8.39 4.17
N PRO A 86 13.36 -8.37 5.32
CA PRO A 86 13.25 -9.44 6.28
C PRO A 86 11.86 -9.47 6.94
N PRO A 87 11.35 -10.65 7.36
CA PRO A 87 9.99 -10.81 7.88
C PRO A 87 9.67 -9.93 9.10
N GLU A 88 10.66 -9.55 9.87
CA GLU A 88 10.51 -8.66 11.03
C GLU A 88 10.28 -7.19 10.66
N LYS A 89 10.59 -6.78 9.42
CA LYS A 89 10.44 -5.40 8.93
C LYS A 89 9.14 -5.16 8.15
N TYR A 90 8.24 -6.13 8.06
CA TYR A 90 6.90 -5.90 7.49
C TYR A 90 5.84 -6.70 8.24
N TYR A 91 4.57 -6.32 8.09
CA TYR A 91 3.48 -6.93 8.84
C TYR A 91 2.29 -7.25 7.94
N LYS A 92 1.63 -8.38 8.22
CA LYS A 92 0.39 -8.80 7.55
C LYS A 92 -0.69 -9.05 8.58
N ASN A 93 -1.81 -8.36 8.46
CA ASN A 93 -3.01 -8.58 9.27
C ASN A 93 -4.26 -8.86 8.42
N ILE A 94 -4.07 -9.05 7.11
CA ILE A 94 -5.16 -9.38 6.18
C ILE A 94 -5.91 -10.65 6.58
N GLN A 95 -5.26 -11.64 7.15
CA GLN A 95 -5.88 -12.86 7.64
C GLN A 95 -6.84 -12.62 8.81
N LYS A 96 -6.67 -11.50 9.53
CA LYS A 96 -7.51 -11.11 10.67
C LYS A 96 -8.67 -10.22 10.25
N TYR A 97 -8.41 -9.26 9.36
CA TYR A 97 -9.37 -8.19 9.02
C TYR A 97 -9.87 -8.25 7.57
N GLY A 98 -9.22 -9.01 6.71
CA GLY A 98 -9.46 -8.95 5.28
C GLY A 98 -8.94 -7.65 4.64
N ASN A 99 -9.48 -7.32 3.46
CA ASN A 99 -9.19 -6.07 2.79
C ASN A 99 -10.10 -4.96 3.32
N THR A 100 -9.59 -4.12 4.20
CA THR A 100 -10.30 -2.98 4.81
C THR A 100 -10.14 -1.68 4.04
N SER A 101 -9.81 -1.74 2.74
CA SER A 101 -9.64 -0.58 1.86
C SER A 101 -8.65 0.45 2.44
N ALA A 102 -9.03 1.73 2.54
CA ALA A 102 -8.18 2.80 3.05
C ALA A 102 -7.74 2.60 4.51
N ALA A 103 -8.52 1.89 5.32
CA ALA A 103 -8.19 1.62 6.71
C ALA A 103 -7.08 0.58 6.89
N SER A 104 -6.69 -0.15 5.84
CA SER A 104 -5.73 -1.27 5.98
C SER A 104 -4.34 -0.82 6.46
N ILE A 105 -3.82 0.28 5.94
CA ILE A 105 -2.53 0.83 6.35
C ILE A 105 -2.60 1.39 7.78
N PRO A 106 -3.55 2.27 8.15
CA PRO A 106 -3.67 2.75 9.52
C PRO A 106 -3.84 1.62 10.55
N LEU A 107 -4.59 0.58 10.23
CA LEU A 107 -4.76 -0.58 11.12
C LEU A 107 -3.43 -1.31 11.36
N VAL A 108 -2.62 -1.51 10.32
CA VAL A 108 -1.28 -2.11 10.48
C VAL A 108 -0.40 -1.21 11.35
N ILE A 109 -0.38 0.10 11.11
CA ILE A 109 0.42 1.05 11.90
C ILE A 109 -0.01 1.03 13.38
N SER A 110 -1.32 1.03 13.65
CA SER A 110 -1.83 0.95 15.01
C SER A 110 -1.39 -0.33 15.73
N GLU A 111 -1.51 -1.49 15.07
CA GLU A 111 -1.06 -2.75 15.66
C GLU A 111 0.46 -2.78 15.88
N LEU A 112 1.25 -2.23 14.97
CA LEU A 112 2.70 -2.15 15.13
C LEU A 112 3.10 -1.23 16.30
N HIS A 113 2.38 -0.12 16.49
CA HIS A 113 2.57 0.77 17.61
C HIS A 113 2.21 0.07 18.94
N ASP A 114 1.06 -0.60 18.98
CA ASP A 114 0.61 -1.34 20.19
C ASP A 114 1.56 -2.48 20.56
N LEU A 115 2.24 -3.06 19.56
CA LEU A 115 3.27 -4.08 19.73
C LEU A 115 4.65 -3.50 20.07
N GLY A 116 4.78 -2.17 20.18
CA GLY A 116 6.05 -1.49 20.42
C GLY A 116 7.09 -1.63 19.30
N LYS A 117 6.63 -1.95 18.07
CA LYS A 117 7.51 -2.16 16.91
C LYS A 117 7.78 -0.88 16.13
N VAL A 118 6.90 0.09 16.23
CA VAL A 118 7.08 1.45 15.69
C VAL A 118 6.79 2.48 16.76
N GLY A 119 7.53 3.55 16.78
CA GLY A 119 7.43 4.61 17.77
C GLY A 119 8.36 5.77 17.40
N PRO A 120 8.63 6.70 18.33
CA PRO A 120 9.46 7.87 18.07
C PRO A 120 10.79 7.52 17.39
N GLY A 121 11.12 8.20 16.29
CA GLY A 121 12.30 7.98 15.47
C GLY A 121 12.18 6.86 14.44
N SER A 122 11.11 6.05 14.46
CA SER A 122 10.90 5.00 13.45
C SER A 122 10.59 5.58 12.08
N ARG A 123 11.26 5.08 11.05
CA ARG A 123 11.04 5.42 9.63
C ARG A 123 10.25 4.31 8.96
N VAL A 124 9.01 4.60 8.61
CA VAL A 124 8.05 3.66 8.05
C VAL A 124 7.74 4.02 6.61
N LEU A 125 8.04 3.12 5.67
CA LEU A 125 7.66 3.27 4.27
C LEU A 125 6.29 2.65 4.06
N VAL A 126 5.31 3.46 3.66
CA VAL A 126 3.95 3.02 3.38
C VAL A 126 3.68 3.00 1.90
N VAL A 127 2.96 1.98 1.40
CA VAL A 127 2.54 1.89 0.01
C VAL A 127 1.09 1.45 -0.07
N GLY A 128 0.27 2.25 -0.76
CA GLY A 128 -1.12 1.98 -1.06
C GLY A 128 -1.41 1.94 -2.56
N PHE A 129 -2.47 1.24 -2.93
CA PHE A 129 -3.02 1.23 -4.28
C PHE A 129 -4.52 0.91 -4.21
N GLY A 130 -5.26 1.32 -5.23
CA GLY A 130 -6.71 1.10 -5.23
C GLY A 130 -7.40 1.47 -6.52
N GLY A 131 -8.71 1.74 -6.38
CA GLY A 131 -9.58 2.11 -7.49
C GLY A 131 -9.07 3.36 -8.20
N GLY A 132 -9.16 3.31 -9.50
CA GLY A 132 -8.67 4.40 -10.33
C GLY A 132 -8.16 3.89 -11.69
N LEU A 133 -7.07 3.14 -11.84
CA LEU A 133 -6.09 2.65 -10.84
C LEU A 133 -5.24 3.78 -10.26
N THR A 134 -5.15 3.86 -8.95
CA THR A 134 -4.28 4.81 -8.27
C THR A 134 -3.30 4.06 -7.37
N TRP A 135 -2.14 4.65 -7.13
CA TRP A 135 -1.18 4.18 -6.14
C TRP A 135 -0.42 5.37 -5.55
N GLY A 136 0.12 5.16 -4.40
CA GLY A 136 0.97 6.15 -3.74
C GLY A 136 1.84 5.50 -2.68
N GLY A 137 2.91 6.18 -2.34
CA GLY A 137 3.79 5.80 -1.24
C GLY A 137 4.25 7.02 -0.48
N ALA A 138 4.60 6.81 0.77
CA ALA A 138 5.19 7.83 1.62
C ALA A 138 6.22 7.21 2.57
N LEU A 139 7.21 7.99 2.93
CA LEU A 139 8.06 7.73 4.09
C LEU A 139 7.53 8.58 5.25
N VAL A 140 7.28 7.93 6.38
CA VAL A 140 6.77 8.57 7.60
C VAL A 140 7.79 8.38 8.70
N GLU A 141 8.26 9.46 9.29
CA GLU A 141 9.06 9.43 10.50
C GLU A 141 8.18 9.77 11.70
N PHE A 142 8.16 8.90 12.69
CA PHE A 142 7.38 9.07 13.90
C PHE A 142 8.10 10.02 14.86
N ALA A 143 7.37 11.00 15.40
CA ALA A 143 7.87 11.96 16.38
C ALA A 143 7.75 11.43 17.82
#